data_d72eaab8b67cc8fe63af12255d0ffe09
#
_entry.id   d72eaab8b67cc8fe63af12255d0ffe09
#
_cell.length_a   1.000
_cell.length_b   1.000
_cell.length_c   1.000
_cell.angle_alpha   90.00
_cell.angle_beta   90.00
_cell.angle_gamma   90.00
#
_symmetry.space_group_name_H-M   'P 1'
#
loop_
_entity.id
_entity.type
_entity.pdbx_description
1 polymer ?
#
loop_
_entity_poly.entity_id
_entity_poly.type
_entity_poly.pdbx_seq_one_letter_code
_entity_poly.pdbx_strand_id
1 'polypeptide(L)'
;MSTQFQRISPFLWFSNQAEEAAGFYTSIFPNSKITSTLRVTREVAQASGQPEGSVMTIGFQLDGQDFTAINGGPVFKFNEAVSLVVNCKSQEEVDYYWDKLSEGGDPKAQQCGWLKDKYGVSWQIVPTELPALLADPAKGQRATGALMQMKKIDLNILHRAAA
;
A
#
# COMPACT_ATOMS: atom_id res chain seq x y z
N MET A 1 15.91 -8.16 20.67
CA MET A 1 15.88 -7.10 19.64
C MET A 1 14.83 -6.10 20.07
N SER A 2 15.22 -4.83 20.26
CA SER A 2 14.29 -3.78 20.66
C SER A 2 13.29 -3.58 19.53
N THR A 3 12.04 -3.95 19.74
CA THR A 3 10.95 -3.54 18.86
C THR A 3 10.82 -2.02 19.01
N GLN A 4 11.18 -1.31 17.96
CA GLN A 4 11.02 0.14 17.95
C GLN A 4 9.54 0.45 18.18
N PHE A 5 9.22 1.22 19.22
CA PHE A 5 7.86 1.62 19.51
C PHE A 5 7.31 2.50 18.37
N GLN A 6 6.23 2.04 17.74
CA GLN A 6 5.55 2.79 16.68
C GLN A 6 4.31 3.46 17.26
N ARG A 7 4.38 4.79 17.41
CA ARG A 7 3.30 5.57 18.05
C ARG A 7 2.09 5.73 17.14
N ILE A 8 2.29 5.83 15.85
CA ILE A 8 1.22 6.00 14.86
C ILE A 8 1.35 4.85 13.87
N SER A 9 0.27 4.08 13.71
CA SER A 9 0.21 2.98 12.75
C SER A 9 -1.07 3.06 11.93
N PRO A 10 -1.04 2.63 10.66
CA PRO A 10 -2.23 2.57 9.83
C PRO A 10 -3.22 1.54 10.37
N PHE A 11 -4.50 1.88 10.29
CA PHE A 11 -5.61 0.99 10.60
C PHE A 11 -6.56 0.97 9.42
N LEU A 12 -6.68 -0.18 8.73
CA LEU A 12 -7.37 -0.32 7.46
C LEU A 12 -8.73 -0.99 7.66
N TRP A 13 -9.79 -0.36 7.14
CA TRP A 13 -11.15 -0.88 7.22
C TRP A 13 -11.49 -1.65 5.94
N PHE A 14 -11.67 -2.96 6.08
CA PHE A 14 -12.17 -3.83 5.02
C PHE A 14 -13.62 -4.22 5.29
N SER A 15 -14.37 -4.54 4.24
CA SER A 15 -15.71 -5.09 4.40
C SER A 15 -15.64 -6.46 5.09
N ASN A 16 -14.92 -7.42 4.48
CA ASN A 16 -14.77 -8.79 5.02
C ASN A 16 -13.45 -9.47 4.59
N GLN A 17 -12.49 -8.72 4.07
CA GLN A 17 -11.29 -9.23 3.40
C GLN A 17 -10.00 -8.95 4.18
N ALA A 18 -10.09 -8.58 5.45
CA ALA A 18 -8.91 -8.18 6.24
C ALA A 18 -7.85 -9.29 6.32
N GLU A 19 -8.25 -10.53 6.55
CA GLU A 19 -7.31 -11.67 6.63
C GLU A 19 -6.66 -11.96 5.27
N GLU A 20 -7.45 -11.99 4.20
CA GLU A 20 -6.94 -12.16 2.83
C GLU A 20 -5.96 -11.05 2.46
N ALA A 21 -6.32 -9.79 2.73
CA ALA A 21 -5.50 -8.63 2.44
C ALA A 21 -4.18 -8.65 3.22
N ALA A 22 -4.21 -8.94 4.52
CA ALA A 22 -3.01 -9.06 5.33
C ALA A 22 -2.08 -10.17 4.82
N GLY A 23 -2.62 -11.32 4.43
CA GLY A 23 -1.87 -12.40 3.81
C GLY A 23 -1.24 -11.99 2.48
N PHE A 24 -2.00 -11.29 1.64
CA PHE A 24 -1.52 -10.74 0.37
C PHE A 24 -0.35 -9.77 0.58
N TYR A 25 -0.51 -8.77 1.43
CA TYR A 25 0.55 -7.78 1.68
C TYR A 25 1.80 -8.40 2.31
N THR A 26 1.65 -9.28 3.30
CA THR A 26 2.80 -9.93 3.95
C THR A 26 3.56 -10.87 3.00
N SER A 27 2.93 -11.35 1.94
CA SER A 27 3.60 -12.16 0.90
C SER A 27 4.44 -11.32 -0.07
N ILE A 28 4.19 -10.01 -0.16
CA ILE A 28 4.84 -9.11 -1.10
C ILE A 28 6.09 -8.46 -0.50
N PHE A 29 5.99 -7.96 0.74
CA PHE A 29 7.07 -7.20 1.37
C PHE A 29 8.01 -8.10 2.16
N PRO A 30 9.34 -7.82 2.14
CA PRO A 30 10.28 -8.51 3.01
C PRO A 30 10.03 -8.13 4.48
N ASN A 31 10.57 -8.93 5.42
CA ASN A 31 10.45 -8.66 6.85
C ASN A 31 9.00 -8.38 7.29
N SER A 32 8.09 -9.23 6.83
CA SER A 32 6.64 -9.06 6.99
C SER A 32 6.02 -10.32 7.59
N LYS A 33 5.01 -10.14 8.44
CA LYS A 33 4.32 -11.25 9.10
C LYS A 33 2.98 -10.82 9.70
N ILE A 34 2.10 -11.78 9.90
CA ILE A 34 0.92 -11.63 10.76
C ILE A 34 1.40 -11.63 12.21
N THR A 35 0.95 -10.67 13.02
CA THR A 35 1.37 -10.51 14.41
C THR A 35 0.28 -10.89 15.41
N SER A 36 -0.99 -10.70 15.07
CA SER A 36 -2.10 -11.03 15.94
C SER A 36 -3.39 -11.23 15.15
N THR A 37 -4.32 -11.98 15.73
CA THR A 37 -5.66 -12.16 15.16
C THR A 37 -6.66 -12.15 16.33
N LEU A 38 -7.61 -11.22 16.29
CA LEU A 38 -8.75 -11.19 17.20
C LEU A 38 -10.00 -11.66 16.45
N ARG A 39 -10.77 -12.53 17.12
CA ARG A 39 -11.99 -13.08 16.53
C ARG A 39 -13.22 -12.52 17.21
N VAL A 40 -14.31 -12.51 16.48
CA VAL A 40 -15.62 -12.07 16.97
C VAL A 40 -16.07 -13.01 18.10
N THR A 41 -16.26 -12.44 19.29
CA THR A 41 -16.85 -13.17 20.43
C THR A 41 -18.36 -13.22 20.31
N ARG A 42 -19.00 -14.03 21.17
CA ARG A 42 -20.47 -14.11 21.23
C ARG A 42 -21.11 -12.74 21.48
N GLU A 43 -20.56 -11.95 22.39
CA GLU A 43 -21.06 -10.62 22.74
C GLU A 43 -20.96 -9.65 21.55
N VAL A 44 -19.83 -9.69 20.85
CA VAL A 44 -19.63 -8.88 19.63
C VAL A 44 -20.56 -9.35 18.51
N ALA A 45 -20.74 -10.65 18.33
CA ALA A 45 -21.64 -11.21 17.34
C ALA A 45 -23.09 -10.74 17.57
N GLN A 46 -23.55 -10.75 18.82
CA GLN A 46 -24.88 -10.28 19.19
C GLN A 46 -25.08 -8.78 18.94
N ALA A 47 -24.03 -7.97 19.17
CA ALA A 47 -24.11 -6.53 19.00
C ALA A 47 -23.94 -6.09 17.54
N SER A 48 -23.11 -6.76 16.75
CA SER A 48 -22.72 -6.36 15.39
C SER A 48 -23.41 -7.14 14.28
N GLY A 49 -23.97 -8.31 14.58
CA GLY A 49 -24.51 -9.24 13.58
C GLY A 49 -23.43 -10.02 12.81
N GLN A 50 -22.17 -9.87 13.18
CA GLN A 50 -21.08 -10.62 12.55
C GLN A 50 -21.01 -12.05 13.10
N PRO A 51 -20.58 -13.04 12.27
CA PRO A 51 -20.52 -14.43 12.73
C PRO A 51 -19.51 -14.60 13.89
N GLU A 52 -19.92 -15.24 14.98
CA GLU A 52 -19.04 -15.66 16.07
C GLU A 52 -17.86 -16.48 15.52
N GLY A 53 -16.64 -16.21 15.96
CA GLY A 53 -15.43 -16.90 15.54
C GLY A 53 -14.81 -16.38 14.23
N SER A 54 -15.48 -15.51 13.50
CA SER A 54 -14.88 -14.85 12.32
C SER A 54 -13.80 -13.85 12.73
N VAL A 55 -12.89 -13.51 11.78
CA VAL A 55 -11.84 -12.53 12.06
C VAL A 55 -12.46 -11.15 12.25
N MET A 56 -12.19 -10.53 13.40
CA MET A 56 -12.55 -9.14 13.67
C MET A 56 -11.44 -8.20 13.27
N THR A 57 -10.26 -8.36 13.88
CA THR A 57 -9.07 -7.58 13.53
C THR A 57 -7.87 -8.49 13.33
N ILE A 58 -6.95 -8.05 12.48
CA ILE A 58 -5.69 -8.72 12.23
C ILE A 58 -4.55 -7.69 12.24
N GLY A 59 -3.56 -7.94 13.10
CA GLY A 59 -2.32 -7.17 13.15
C GLY A 59 -1.28 -7.81 12.25
N PHE A 60 -0.51 -6.99 11.55
CA PHE A 60 0.55 -7.46 10.67
C PHE A 60 1.66 -6.43 10.54
N GLN A 61 2.83 -6.87 10.09
CA GLN A 61 3.96 -6.00 9.78
C GLN A 61 4.30 -6.09 8.30
N LEU A 62 4.60 -4.94 7.71
CA LEU A 62 5.14 -4.81 6.35
C LEU A 62 6.47 -4.09 6.45
N ASP A 63 7.54 -4.77 6.06
CA ASP A 63 8.91 -4.26 6.19
C ASP A 63 9.19 -3.69 7.59
N GLY A 64 8.73 -4.39 8.62
CA GLY A 64 8.90 -4.00 10.02
C GLY A 64 7.94 -2.91 10.51
N GLN A 65 7.06 -2.37 9.68
CA GLN A 65 6.05 -1.38 10.08
C GLN A 65 4.76 -2.05 10.50
N ASP A 66 4.20 -1.62 11.63
CA ASP A 66 2.95 -2.18 12.15
C ASP A 66 1.72 -1.62 11.44
N PHE A 67 0.82 -2.53 11.09
CA PHE A 67 -0.50 -2.28 10.51
C PHE A 67 -1.56 -3.08 11.27
N THR A 68 -2.78 -2.59 11.24
CA THR A 68 -3.95 -3.36 11.66
C THR A 68 -5.02 -3.28 10.58
N ALA A 69 -5.75 -4.36 10.39
CA ALA A 69 -6.92 -4.39 9.53
C ALA A 69 -8.14 -4.88 10.30
N ILE A 70 -9.30 -4.32 10.02
CA ILE A 70 -10.58 -4.72 10.59
C ILE A 70 -11.54 -5.15 9.49
N ASN A 71 -12.39 -6.16 9.79
CA ASN A 71 -13.57 -6.49 9.02
C ASN A 71 -14.78 -5.77 9.63
N GLY A 72 -15.06 -4.57 9.12
CA GLY A 72 -16.12 -3.71 9.66
C GLY A 72 -17.41 -3.67 8.85
N GLY A 73 -17.50 -4.44 7.76
CA GLY A 73 -18.64 -4.40 6.85
C GLY A 73 -18.52 -3.33 5.76
N PRO A 74 -19.53 -3.21 4.87
CA PRO A 74 -19.41 -2.43 3.64
C PRO A 74 -19.69 -0.92 3.80
N VAL A 75 -19.61 -0.38 5.03
CA VAL A 75 -19.99 1.01 5.33
C VAL A 75 -18.98 2.00 4.75
N PHE A 76 -17.68 1.69 4.86
CA PHE A 76 -16.61 2.55 4.35
C PHE A 76 -15.88 1.89 3.20
N LYS A 77 -15.38 2.73 2.28
CA LYS A 77 -14.56 2.29 1.14
C LYS A 77 -13.28 3.09 1.11
N PHE A 78 -12.20 2.44 0.67
CA PHE A 78 -10.94 3.13 0.42
C PHE A 78 -11.09 4.11 -0.75
N ASN A 79 -10.30 5.18 -0.67
CA ASN A 79 -10.20 6.17 -1.75
C ASN A 79 -8.76 6.70 -1.81
N GLU A 80 -8.51 7.62 -2.73
CA GLU A 80 -7.19 8.17 -3.02
C GLU A 80 -6.73 9.25 -2.03
N ALA A 81 -7.58 9.64 -1.07
CA ALA A 81 -7.23 10.69 -0.10
C ALA A 81 -6.08 10.27 0.83
N VAL A 82 -5.90 8.96 1.03
CA VAL A 82 -4.76 8.38 1.75
C VAL A 82 -4.11 7.33 0.85
N SER A 83 -2.80 7.37 0.76
CA SER A 83 -2.00 6.38 0.04
C SER A 83 -0.81 5.91 0.86
N LEU A 84 -0.38 4.69 0.61
CA LEU A 84 0.83 4.12 1.20
C LEU A 84 1.95 4.22 0.16
N VAL A 85 3.08 4.81 0.54
CA VAL A 85 4.21 5.00 -0.37
C VAL A 85 5.22 3.88 -0.16
N VAL A 86 5.57 3.19 -1.25
CA VAL A 86 6.66 2.23 -1.29
C VAL A 86 7.87 2.90 -1.90
N ASN A 87 8.88 3.16 -1.08
CA ASN A 87 10.14 3.76 -1.53
C ASN A 87 11.05 2.67 -2.10
N CYS A 88 11.43 2.80 -3.38
CA CYS A 88 12.21 1.81 -4.10
C CYS A 88 13.61 2.32 -4.41
N LYS A 89 14.61 1.48 -4.17
CA LYS A 89 16.03 1.82 -4.38
C LYS A 89 16.50 1.60 -5.83
N SER A 90 15.71 0.89 -6.64
CA SER A 90 16.07 0.54 -8.02
C SER A 90 14.83 0.37 -8.90
N GLN A 91 15.05 0.33 -10.23
CA GLN A 91 13.98 0.03 -11.18
C GLN A 91 13.41 -1.39 -10.97
N GLU A 92 14.24 -2.36 -10.58
CA GLU A 92 13.81 -3.72 -10.30
C GLU A 92 12.83 -3.76 -9.13
N GLU A 93 13.07 -2.98 -8.07
CA GLU A 93 12.12 -2.84 -6.96
C GLU A 93 10.82 -2.18 -7.40
N VAL A 94 10.88 -1.11 -8.20
CA VAL A 94 9.70 -0.46 -8.77
C VAL A 94 8.87 -1.47 -9.56
N ASP A 95 9.51 -2.23 -10.44
CA ASP A 95 8.84 -3.23 -11.27
C ASP A 95 8.19 -4.31 -10.42
N TYR A 96 8.91 -4.84 -9.43
CA TYR A 96 8.41 -5.88 -8.53
C TYR A 96 7.17 -5.45 -7.76
N TYR A 97 7.24 -4.30 -7.04
CA TYR A 97 6.12 -3.83 -6.23
C TYR A 97 4.94 -3.39 -7.08
N TRP A 98 5.21 -2.77 -8.23
CA TRP A 98 4.16 -2.41 -9.17
C TRP A 98 3.39 -3.62 -9.66
N ASP A 99 4.09 -4.64 -10.13
CA ASP A 99 3.45 -5.85 -10.66
C ASP A 99 2.65 -6.58 -9.60
N LYS A 100 3.21 -6.72 -8.40
CA LYS A 100 2.54 -7.43 -7.30
C LYS A 100 1.33 -6.69 -6.76
N LEU A 101 1.44 -5.39 -6.52
CA LEU A 101 0.36 -4.61 -5.92
C LEU A 101 -0.74 -4.23 -6.92
N SER A 102 -0.42 -4.11 -8.20
CA SER A 102 -1.42 -3.78 -9.23
C SER A 102 -2.24 -4.99 -9.71
N GLU A 103 -1.82 -6.20 -9.35
CA GLU A 103 -2.51 -7.43 -9.76
C GLU A 103 -3.96 -7.43 -9.27
N GLY A 104 -4.92 -7.53 -10.21
CA GLY A 104 -6.35 -7.50 -9.91
C GLY A 104 -6.91 -6.14 -9.56
N GLY A 105 -6.08 -5.08 -9.54
CA GLY A 105 -6.52 -3.72 -9.34
C GLY A 105 -7.04 -3.05 -10.61
N ASP A 106 -7.65 -1.86 -10.47
CA ASP A 106 -8.19 -1.11 -11.59
C ASP A 106 -7.07 -0.39 -12.36
N PRO A 107 -6.80 -0.77 -13.63
CA PRO A 107 -5.77 -0.12 -14.43
C PRO A 107 -6.05 1.37 -14.72
N LYS A 108 -7.29 1.84 -14.60
CA LYS A 108 -7.65 3.25 -14.74
C LYS A 108 -7.16 4.11 -13.58
N ALA A 109 -6.86 3.51 -12.44
CA ALA A 109 -6.30 4.19 -11.28
C ALA A 109 -4.78 4.40 -11.38
N GLN A 110 -4.12 3.89 -12.43
CA GLN A 110 -2.67 3.95 -12.60
C GLN A 110 -2.25 5.27 -13.24
N GLN A 111 -1.51 6.10 -12.48
CA GLN A 111 -1.00 7.39 -12.95
C GLN A 111 0.20 7.85 -12.10
N CYS A 112 1.29 8.25 -12.73
CA CYS A 112 2.46 8.89 -12.08
C CYS A 112 3.00 8.10 -10.88
N GLY A 113 3.06 6.78 -10.97
CA GLY A 113 3.47 5.91 -9.85
C GLY A 113 2.38 5.52 -8.88
N TRP A 114 1.17 6.05 -9.05
CA TRP A 114 0.00 5.67 -8.25
C TRP A 114 -0.68 4.44 -8.84
N LEU A 115 -1.18 3.58 -7.95
CA LEU A 115 -2.05 2.45 -8.30
C LEU A 115 -3.07 2.21 -7.19
N LYS A 116 -4.15 1.52 -7.50
CA LYS A 116 -5.03 0.88 -6.52
C LYS A 116 -4.86 -0.63 -6.59
N ASP A 117 -4.76 -1.25 -5.42
CA ASP A 117 -4.77 -2.71 -5.37
C ASP A 117 -6.18 -3.28 -5.54
N LYS A 118 -6.28 -4.60 -5.58
CA LYS A 118 -7.56 -5.31 -5.75
C LYS A 118 -8.57 -5.09 -4.62
N TYR A 119 -8.13 -4.54 -3.49
CA TYR A 119 -9.01 -4.16 -2.36
C TYR A 119 -9.40 -2.68 -2.38
N GLY A 120 -8.86 -1.90 -3.31
CA GLY A 120 -9.10 -0.46 -3.44
C GLY A 120 -8.16 0.42 -2.62
N VAL A 121 -7.18 -0.15 -1.95
CA VAL A 121 -6.14 0.62 -1.24
C VAL A 121 -5.22 1.29 -2.25
N SER A 122 -4.95 2.58 -2.05
CA SER A 122 -4.09 3.37 -2.93
C SER A 122 -2.64 3.27 -2.48
N TRP A 123 -1.77 3.01 -3.44
CA TRP A 123 -0.32 2.91 -3.27
C TRP A 123 0.40 3.85 -4.23
N GLN A 124 1.57 4.32 -3.80
CA GLN A 124 2.52 5.00 -4.66
C GLN A 124 3.81 4.19 -4.69
N ILE A 125 4.28 3.83 -5.87
CA ILE A 125 5.54 3.10 -6.05
C ILE A 125 6.57 4.08 -6.58
N VAL A 126 7.48 4.50 -5.69
CA VAL A 126 8.31 5.69 -5.91
C VAL A 126 9.79 5.37 -5.77
N PRO A 127 10.59 5.62 -6.82
CA PRO A 127 12.06 5.57 -6.68
C PRO A 127 12.56 6.62 -5.68
N THR A 128 13.51 6.25 -4.82
CA THR A 128 14.04 7.16 -3.79
C THR A 128 14.70 8.41 -4.36
N GLU A 129 15.19 8.37 -5.60
CA GLU A 129 15.80 9.52 -6.26
C GLU A 129 14.78 10.52 -6.85
N LEU A 130 13.52 10.13 -7.00
CA LEU A 130 12.51 10.95 -7.67
C LEU A 130 12.34 12.35 -7.05
N PRO A 131 12.20 12.51 -5.72
CA PRO A 131 12.01 13.83 -5.13
C PRO A 131 13.15 14.81 -5.45
N ALA A 132 14.40 14.35 -5.38
CA ALA A 132 15.56 15.18 -5.71
C ALA A 132 15.61 15.54 -7.19
N LEU A 133 15.26 14.61 -8.07
CA LEU A 133 15.21 14.86 -9.50
C LEU A 133 14.15 15.90 -9.88
N LEU A 134 12.98 15.81 -9.27
CA LEU A 134 11.89 16.78 -9.53
C LEU A 134 12.18 18.17 -8.95
N ALA A 135 12.94 18.22 -7.85
CA ALA A 135 13.32 19.49 -7.22
C ALA A 135 14.50 20.18 -7.91
N ASP A 136 15.18 19.54 -8.85
CA ASP A 136 16.33 20.12 -9.59
C ASP A 136 15.89 21.33 -10.42
N PRO A 137 16.49 22.53 -10.22
CA PRO A 137 16.09 23.75 -10.94
C PRO A 137 16.23 23.69 -12.45
N ALA A 138 17.18 22.90 -12.96
CA ALA A 138 17.47 22.80 -14.39
C ALA A 138 16.72 21.64 -15.07
N LYS A 139 16.48 20.56 -14.35
CA LYS A 139 16.00 19.28 -14.88
C LYS A 139 14.57 18.95 -14.45
N GLY A 140 14.14 19.46 -13.30
CA GLY A 140 12.89 19.05 -12.64
C GLY A 140 11.66 19.25 -13.50
N GLN A 141 11.58 20.37 -14.25
CA GLN A 141 10.45 20.63 -15.12
C GLN A 141 10.32 19.58 -16.22
N ARG A 142 11.44 19.20 -16.86
CA ARG A 142 11.44 18.17 -17.90
C ARG A 142 11.10 16.79 -17.34
N ALA A 143 11.69 16.47 -16.19
CA ALA A 143 11.40 15.21 -15.48
C ALA A 143 9.92 15.13 -15.06
N THR A 144 9.35 16.22 -14.53
CA THR A 144 7.92 16.30 -14.19
C THR A 144 7.04 16.08 -15.40
N GLY A 145 7.37 16.73 -16.54
CA GLY A 145 6.63 16.54 -17.79
C GLY A 145 6.62 15.10 -18.25
N ALA A 146 7.76 14.40 -18.15
CA ALA A 146 7.85 12.98 -18.49
C ALA A 146 7.04 12.12 -17.50
N LEU A 147 7.16 12.39 -16.20
CA LEU A 147 6.42 11.67 -15.14
C LEU A 147 4.90 11.73 -15.36
N MET A 148 4.38 12.88 -15.75
CA MET A 148 2.94 13.07 -15.99
C MET A 148 2.37 12.20 -17.11
N GLN A 149 3.22 11.65 -17.97
CA GLN A 149 2.83 10.73 -19.04
C GLN A 149 2.97 9.25 -18.66
N MET A 150 3.45 8.96 -17.44
CA MET A 150 3.71 7.59 -17.00
C MET A 150 2.55 7.04 -16.18
N LYS A 151 2.42 5.71 -16.21
CA LYS A 151 1.73 4.92 -15.19
C LYS A 151 2.75 4.43 -14.17
N LYS A 152 3.42 3.32 -14.44
CA LYS A 152 4.60 2.91 -13.67
C LYS A 152 5.77 3.86 -13.97
N ILE A 153 6.52 4.24 -12.94
CA ILE A 153 7.69 5.09 -13.11
C ILE A 153 8.81 4.31 -13.78
N ASP A 154 9.37 4.88 -14.84
CA ASP A 154 10.53 4.38 -15.56
C ASP A 154 11.70 5.37 -15.40
N LEU A 155 12.70 4.96 -14.64
CA LEU A 155 13.86 5.79 -14.33
C LEU A 155 14.67 6.14 -15.58
N ASN A 156 14.78 5.22 -16.54
CA ASN A 156 15.51 5.50 -17.78
C ASN A 156 14.86 6.60 -18.59
N ILE A 157 13.53 6.63 -18.66
CA ILE A 157 12.79 7.69 -19.33
C ILE A 157 12.95 9.01 -18.59
N LEU A 158 12.87 9.00 -17.26
CA LEU A 158 13.07 10.21 -16.44
C LEU A 158 14.47 10.79 -16.61
N HIS A 159 15.51 9.96 -16.56
CA HIS A 159 16.90 10.40 -16.73
C HIS A 159 17.14 10.98 -18.13
N ARG A 160 16.59 10.36 -19.18
CA ARG A 160 16.69 10.90 -20.55
C ARG A 160 15.97 12.24 -20.70
N ALA A 161 14.80 12.39 -20.11
CA ALA A 161 14.05 13.64 -20.15
C ALA A 161 14.76 14.75 -19.37
N ALA A 162 15.47 14.40 -18.32
CA ALA A 162 16.22 15.33 -17.48
C ALA A 162 17.61 15.71 -18.02
N ALA A 163 18.12 14.96 -18.98
CA ALA A 163 19.45 15.17 -19.56
C ALA A 163 19.62 16.51 -20.31
#